data_51182f329b53933f3845c32c5e97fd89
#
_entry.id   51182f329b53933f3845c32c5e97fd89
#
_cell.length_a   1.000
_cell.length_b   1.000
_cell.length_c   1.000
_cell.angle_alpha   90.00
_cell.angle_beta   90.00
_cell.angle_gamma   90.00
#
_symmetry.space_group_name_H-M   'P 1'
#
loop_
_entity.id
_entity.type
_entity.pdbx_description
1 polymer ?
#
loop_
_entity_poly.entity_id
_entity_poly.type
_entity_poly.pdbx_seq_one_letter_code
_entity_poly.pdbx_strand_id
1 'polypeptide(L)'
;MKKVKKIIVSFLLMCMLCVGMTCVASATAAEFRFSDPQTSVGAEVEVTAKVSSAKALNTIQATLSYDKTKLRFISGDDATGGDGTITISRNDENAGTTMEFNLKFQALDEGTTSVEVAKVDGIDSNGVAVEITSGSSSVSIAEGDKSLIQEEDT
;
A
#
# COMPACT_ATOMS: atom_id res chain seq x y z
N MET A 1 57.37 23.95 26.32
CA MET A 1 56.70 22.68 26.02
C MET A 1 55.26 22.57 26.58
N LYS A 2 54.85 23.31 27.58
CA LYS A 2 53.48 23.23 28.12
C LYS A 2 52.39 23.90 27.18
N LYS A 3 52.76 24.79 26.27
CA LYS A 3 51.83 25.45 25.35
C LYS A 3 51.42 24.54 24.17
N VAL A 4 52.25 23.62 23.73
CA VAL A 4 51.97 22.71 22.60
C VAL A 4 50.95 21.64 22.99
N LYS A 5 51.00 21.14 24.25
CA LYS A 5 50.01 20.16 24.75
C LYS A 5 48.60 20.74 24.86
N LYS A 6 48.45 22.04 25.19
CA LYS A 6 47.13 22.70 25.21
C LYS A 6 46.53 22.91 23.83
N ILE A 7 47.34 23.16 22.81
CA ILE A 7 46.89 23.36 21.44
C ILE A 7 46.46 22.02 20.84
N ILE A 8 47.17 20.92 21.13
CA ILE A 8 46.85 19.56 20.66
C ILE A 8 45.54 19.07 21.29
N VAL A 9 45.35 19.30 22.59
CA VAL A 9 44.12 18.94 23.29
C VAL A 9 42.92 19.75 22.79
N SER A 10 43.14 21.07 22.52
CA SER A 10 42.07 21.94 21.93
C SER A 10 41.71 21.53 20.51
N PHE A 11 42.68 21.07 19.70
CA PHE A 11 42.45 20.60 18.34
C PHE A 11 41.75 19.23 18.31
N LEU A 12 42.10 18.36 19.25
CA LEU A 12 41.47 17.05 19.43
C LEU A 12 40.01 17.19 19.93
N LEU A 13 39.74 18.17 20.79
CA LEU A 13 38.38 18.45 21.27
C LEU A 13 37.48 19.05 20.17
N MET A 14 38.06 19.83 19.25
CA MET A 14 37.34 20.44 18.13
C MET A 14 37.03 19.42 17.02
N CYS A 15 37.85 18.37 16.81
CA CYS A 15 37.57 17.26 15.92
C CYS A 15 36.46 16.33 16.44
N MET A 16 36.23 16.30 17.76
CA MET A 16 35.20 15.42 18.36
C MET A 16 33.78 16.00 18.27
N LEU A 17 33.62 17.26 17.92
CA LEU A 17 32.33 17.91 17.73
C LEU A 17 31.77 17.77 16.30
N CYS A 18 32.51 17.21 15.35
CA CYS A 18 32.05 16.96 13.98
C CYS A 18 31.49 15.54 13.77
N VAL A 19 31.39 14.72 14.81
CA VAL A 19 30.80 13.38 14.71
C VAL A 19 29.37 13.47 15.23
N GLY A 20 28.41 13.64 14.32
CA GLY A 20 27.06 13.37 14.74
C GLY A 20 25.93 14.17 14.13
N MET A 21 26.03 14.63 12.91
CA MET A 21 24.83 14.89 12.11
C MET A 21 24.77 13.85 10.98
N THR A 22 24.54 12.60 11.36
CA THR A 22 23.91 11.69 10.43
C THR A 22 22.49 12.23 10.24
N CYS A 23 22.30 13.02 9.17
CA CYS A 23 20.99 13.34 8.70
C CYS A 23 20.37 12.01 8.24
N VAL A 24 19.69 11.33 9.17
CA VAL A 24 18.86 10.18 8.82
C VAL A 24 17.70 10.80 8.05
N ALA A 25 17.74 10.74 6.72
CA ALA A 25 16.58 11.01 5.91
C ALA A 25 15.53 9.97 6.30
N SER A 26 14.62 10.33 7.19
CA SER A 26 13.46 9.50 7.53
C SER A 26 12.63 9.36 6.27
N ALA A 27 12.52 8.13 5.76
CA ALA A 27 11.54 7.80 4.73
C ALA A 27 10.15 8.21 5.24
N THR A 28 9.32 8.77 4.38
CA THR A 28 7.93 9.08 4.71
C THR A 28 7.21 7.76 4.99
N ALA A 29 6.63 7.63 6.18
CA ALA A 29 5.86 6.46 6.54
C ALA A 29 4.42 6.59 6.03
N ALA A 30 3.92 5.53 5.44
CA ALA A 30 2.54 5.39 5.00
C ALA A 30 1.98 4.01 5.36
N GLU A 31 0.67 3.90 5.35
CA GLU A 31 -0.05 2.66 5.65
C GLU A 31 -1.08 2.38 4.58
N PHE A 32 -1.10 1.14 4.10
CA PHE A 32 -2.08 0.63 3.15
C PHE A 32 -3.09 -0.23 3.90
N ARG A 33 -4.31 0.26 4.05
CA ARG A 33 -5.41 -0.40 4.75
C ARG A 33 -6.52 -0.81 3.80
N PHE A 34 -7.26 -1.83 4.19
CA PHE A 34 -8.40 -2.35 3.45
C PHE A 34 -9.64 -2.45 4.32
N SER A 35 -10.81 -2.40 3.70
CA SER A 35 -12.06 -2.80 4.34
C SER A 35 -12.16 -4.33 4.41
N ASP A 36 -12.95 -4.83 5.35
CA ASP A 36 -13.26 -6.26 5.56
C ASP A 36 -14.75 -6.50 5.27
N PRO A 37 -15.16 -6.54 4.00
CA PRO A 37 -16.56 -6.64 3.64
C PRO A 37 -17.12 -8.05 3.81
N GLN A 38 -18.44 -8.12 3.88
CA GLN A 38 -19.20 -9.36 3.87
C GLN A 38 -20.10 -9.40 2.62
N THR A 39 -20.26 -10.58 2.06
CA THR A 39 -21.08 -10.81 0.87
C THR A 39 -21.64 -12.24 0.85
N SER A 40 -22.31 -12.62 -0.20
CA SER A 40 -22.75 -13.98 -0.46
C SER A 40 -22.38 -14.42 -1.88
N VAL A 41 -22.34 -15.72 -2.10
CA VAL A 41 -22.03 -16.28 -3.43
C VAL A 41 -22.96 -15.71 -4.49
N GLY A 42 -22.40 -15.30 -5.62
CA GLY A 42 -23.10 -14.68 -6.75
C GLY A 42 -23.25 -13.17 -6.65
N ALA A 43 -23.15 -12.59 -5.45
CA ALA A 43 -23.22 -11.15 -5.26
C ALA A 43 -21.90 -10.42 -5.54
N GLU A 44 -22.00 -9.16 -5.88
CA GLU A 44 -20.86 -8.26 -5.96
C GLU A 44 -20.46 -7.77 -4.57
N VAL A 45 -19.18 -7.52 -4.39
CA VAL A 45 -18.60 -6.98 -3.17
C VAL A 45 -17.56 -5.92 -3.51
N GLU A 46 -17.55 -4.83 -2.76
CA GLU A 46 -16.56 -3.77 -2.88
C GLU A 46 -15.55 -3.85 -1.76
N VAL A 47 -14.28 -3.89 -2.12
CA VAL A 47 -13.14 -3.77 -1.21
C VAL A 47 -12.55 -2.38 -1.38
N THR A 48 -12.60 -1.56 -0.35
CA THR A 48 -11.95 -0.25 -0.34
C THR A 48 -10.52 -0.40 0.14
N ALA A 49 -9.59 0.05 -0.67
CA ALA A 49 -8.16 0.11 -0.38
C ALA A 49 -7.75 1.57 -0.17
N LYS A 50 -7.10 1.88 0.95
CA LYS A 50 -6.73 3.26 1.32
C LYS A 50 -5.27 3.33 1.73
N VAL A 51 -4.52 4.21 1.07
CA VAL A 51 -3.16 4.59 1.48
C VAL A 51 -3.24 5.91 2.24
N SER A 52 -2.67 5.94 3.44
CA SER A 52 -2.56 7.14 4.26
C SER A 52 -1.09 7.39 4.59
N SER A 53 -0.64 8.62 4.42
CA SER A 53 0.76 9.02 4.60
C SER A 53 0.87 10.25 5.50
N ALA A 54 2.00 10.41 6.16
CA ALA A 54 2.34 11.60 6.93
C ALA A 54 2.59 12.84 6.05
N LYS A 55 2.94 12.63 4.78
CA LYS A 55 3.18 13.69 3.79
C LYS A 55 2.28 13.49 2.57
N ALA A 56 2.09 14.55 1.81
CA ALA A 56 1.32 14.48 0.57
C ALA A 56 1.92 13.46 -0.40
N LEU A 57 1.06 12.59 -0.92
CA LEU A 57 1.40 11.57 -1.90
C LEU A 57 1.35 12.13 -3.32
N ASN A 58 2.12 11.55 -4.21
CA ASN A 58 2.07 11.84 -5.64
C ASN A 58 1.73 10.57 -6.44
N THR A 59 2.48 9.51 -6.22
CA THR A 59 2.32 8.27 -6.99
C THR A 59 2.18 7.07 -6.06
N ILE A 60 1.25 6.19 -6.38
CA ILE A 60 1.12 4.86 -5.80
C ILE A 60 1.05 3.84 -6.93
N GLN A 61 1.90 2.81 -6.84
CA GLN A 61 1.83 1.61 -7.65
C GLN A 61 1.78 0.40 -6.72
N ALA A 62 0.76 -0.42 -6.86
CA ALA A 62 0.59 -1.61 -6.04
C ALA A 62 0.19 -2.80 -6.90
N THR A 63 0.69 -3.96 -6.52
CA THR A 63 0.22 -5.25 -7.03
C THR A 63 -0.45 -5.99 -5.90
N LEU A 64 -1.71 -6.34 -6.09
CA LEU A 64 -2.52 -7.10 -5.15
C LEU A 64 -2.67 -8.54 -5.64
N SER A 65 -2.80 -9.46 -4.71
CA SER A 65 -3.14 -10.86 -4.97
C SER A 65 -4.44 -11.23 -4.28
N TYR A 66 -5.21 -12.10 -4.92
CA TYR A 66 -6.45 -12.64 -4.37
C TYR A 66 -6.68 -14.06 -4.87
N ASP A 67 -7.52 -14.81 -4.17
CA ASP A 67 -7.91 -16.17 -4.59
C ASP A 67 -8.98 -16.12 -5.68
N LYS A 68 -8.59 -16.43 -6.91
CA LYS A 68 -9.48 -16.43 -8.08
C LYS A 68 -10.55 -17.54 -8.05
N THR A 69 -10.44 -18.49 -7.14
CA THR A 69 -11.47 -19.52 -6.93
C THR A 69 -12.61 -19.02 -6.05
N LYS A 70 -12.37 -17.97 -5.28
CA LYS A 70 -13.33 -17.35 -4.35
C LYS A 70 -13.88 -16.01 -4.86
N LEU A 71 -13.04 -15.24 -5.55
CA LEU A 71 -13.36 -13.91 -6.05
C LEU A 71 -13.00 -13.78 -7.53
N ARG A 72 -13.83 -13.04 -8.27
CA ARG A 72 -13.53 -12.58 -9.63
C ARG A 72 -13.46 -11.05 -9.61
N PHE A 73 -12.35 -10.49 -10.06
CA PHE A 73 -12.20 -9.05 -10.21
C PHE A 73 -13.07 -8.54 -11.36
N ILE A 74 -13.87 -7.50 -11.11
CA ILE A 74 -14.75 -6.88 -12.11
C ILE A 74 -14.15 -5.58 -12.60
N SER A 75 -13.87 -4.67 -11.68
CA SER A 75 -13.36 -3.33 -11.96
C SER A 75 -12.77 -2.68 -10.72
N GLY A 76 -12.04 -1.58 -10.89
CA GLY A 76 -11.56 -0.78 -9.77
C GLY A 76 -11.00 0.55 -10.21
N ASP A 77 -10.88 1.47 -9.26
CA ASP A 77 -10.30 2.78 -9.47
C ASP A 77 -8.80 2.65 -9.76
N ASP A 78 -8.37 3.12 -10.95
CA ASP A 78 -6.98 3.01 -11.43
C ASP A 78 -6.40 1.59 -11.32
N ALA A 79 -7.27 0.59 -11.35
CA ALA A 79 -6.96 -0.81 -11.17
C ALA A 79 -7.24 -1.60 -12.44
N THR A 80 -6.30 -2.46 -12.79
CA THR A 80 -6.41 -3.41 -13.91
C THR A 80 -5.94 -4.77 -13.46
N GLY A 81 -6.45 -5.82 -14.07
CA GLY A 81 -6.01 -7.17 -13.76
C GLY A 81 -7.12 -8.19 -13.88
N GLY A 82 -6.92 -9.28 -13.19
CA GLY A 82 -7.76 -10.47 -13.18
C GLY A 82 -6.90 -11.70 -12.92
N ASP A 83 -7.52 -12.85 -12.89
CA ASP A 83 -6.83 -14.13 -12.76
C ASP A 83 -5.93 -14.22 -11.50
N GLY A 84 -6.38 -13.61 -10.40
CA GLY A 84 -5.71 -13.66 -9.10
C GLY A 84 -4.77 -12.48 -8.81
N THR A 85 -4.59 -11.56 -9.76
CA THR A 85 -3.67 -10.42 -9.62
C THR A 85 -4.30 -9.12 -10.10
N ILE A 86 -4.14 -8.05 -9.35
CA ILE A 86 -4.60 -6.70 -9.71
C ILE A 86 -3.42 -5.74 -9.59
N THR A 87 -3.27 -4.85 -10.55
CA THR A 87 -2.31 -3.75 -10.50
C THR A 87 -3.06 -2.44 -10.35
N ILE A 88 -2.72 -1.67 -9.33
CA ILE A 88 -3.18 -0.30 -9.10
C ILE A 88 -2.06 0.66 -9.47
N SER A 89 -2.37 1.69 -10.24
CA SER A 89 -1.40 2.73 -10.61
C SER A 89 -2.08 4.08 -10.69
N ARG A 90 -1.77 4.94 -9.73
CA ARG A 90 -2.27 6.32 -9.69
C ARG A 90 -1.12 7.30 -9.56
N ASN A 91 -1.15 8.34 -10.39
CA ASN A 91 -0.31 9.52 -10.28
C ASN A 91 -1.25 10.73 -10.14
N ASP A 92 -1.24 11.36 -8.96
CA ASP A 92 -2.07 12.51 -8.66
C ASP A 92 -1.29 13.50 -7.80
N GLU A 93 -0.87 14.59 -8.42
CA GLU A 93 -0.10 15.65 -7.76
C GLU A 93 -0.90 16.40 -6.68
N ASN A 94 -2.22 16.22 -6.65
CA ASN A 94 -3.14 16.88 -5.72
C ASN A 94 -3.80 15.91 -4.72
N ALA A 95 -3.33 14.67 -4.63
CA ALA A 95 -3.96 13.65 -3.79
C ALA A 95 -3.98 13.98 -2.28
N GLY A 96 -3.07 14.84 -1.83
CA GLY A 96 -2.91 15.09 -0.40
C GLY A 96 -2.28 13.91 0.32
N THR A 97 -2.67 13.69 1.57
CA THR A 97 -2.08 12.64 2.44
C THR A 97 -2.77 11.29 2.32
N THR A 98 -3.80 11.16 1.50
CA THR A 98 -4.56 9.91 1.33
C THR A 98 -4.89 9.66 -0.13
N MET A 99 -4.84 8.38 -0.53
CA MET A 99 -5.41 7.89 -1.78
C MET A 99 -6.33 6.71 -1.48
N GLU A 100 -7.50 6.70 -2.09
CA GLU A 100 -8.50 5.65 -1.91
C GLU A 100 -8.84 5.02 -3.27
N PHE A 101 -8.97 3.70 -3.27
CA PHE A 101 -9.27 2.88 -4.45
C PHE A 101 -10.39 1.91 -4.09
N ASN A 102 -11.46 1.92 -4.87
CA ASN A 102 -12.55 0.97 -4.72
C ASN A 102 -12.40 -0.15 -5.74
N LEU A 103 -12.33 -1.37 -5.25
CA LEU A 103 -12.15 -2.59 -6.03
C LEU A 103 -13.42 -3.42 -5.97
N LYS A 104 -14.01 -3.73 -7.10
CA LYS A 104 -15.24 -4.51 -7.19
C LYS A 104 -14.94 -5.95 -7.62
N PHE A 105 -15.48 -6.88 -6.87
CA PHE A 105 -15.38 -8.32 -7.11
C PHE A 105 -16.75 -8.96 -7.16
N GLN A 106 -16.84 -10.12 -7.78
CA GLN A 106 -17.97 -11.05 -7.61
C GLN A 106 -17.53 -12.23 -6.78
N ALA A 107 -18.33 -12.61 -5.77
CA ALA A 107 -18.08 -13.78 -4.95
C ALA A 107 -18.47 -15.06 -5.71
N LEU A 108 -17.56 -16.01 -5.80
CA LEU A 108 -17.70 -17.23 -6.58
C LEU A 108 -18.01 -18.46 -5.73
N ASP A 109 -17.51 -18.50 -4.50
CA ASP A 109 -17.64 -19.64 -3.60
C ASP A 109 -17.60 -19.19 -2.15
N GLU A 110 -18.31 -19.90 -1.28
CA GLU A 110 -18.41 -19.57 0.15
C GLU A 110 -17.10 -19.74 0.92
N GLY A 111 -16.99 -19.07 2.05
CA GLY A 111 -15.85 -19.12 2.95
C GLY A 111 -15.23 -17.76 3.17
N THR A 112 -14.05 -17.75 3.77
CA THR A 112 -13.27 -16.53 3.98
C THR A 112 -12.08 -16.52 3.03
N THR A 113 -11.86 -15.39 2.40
CA THR A 113 -10.71 -15.16 1.50
C THR A 113 -10.07 -13.82 1.78
N SER A 114 -8.89 -13.57 1.26
CA SER A 114 -8.17 -12.30 1.43
C SER A 114 -7.84 -11.63 0.11
N VAL A 115 -7.69 -10.30 0.16
CA VAL A 115 -7.01 -9.50 -0.85
C VAL A 115 -5.78 -8.91 -0.18
N GLU A 116 -4.61 -9.19 -0.70
CA GLU A 116 -3.33 -8.89 -0.07
C GLU A 116 -2.43 -8.06 -0.98
N VAL A 117 -1.58 -7.23 -0.38
CA VAL A 117 -0.55 -6.50 -1.13
C VAL A 117 0.65 -7.41 -1.36
N ALA A 118 0.90 -7.76 -2.62
CA ALA A 118 2.10 -8.51 -3.03
C ALA A 118 3.31 -7.58 -3.19
N LYS A 119 3.09 -6.36 -3.70
CA LYS A 119 4.11 -5.33 -3.86
C LYS A 119 3.45 -3.94 -3.82
N VAL A 120 4.13 -2.98 -3.21
CA VAL A 120 3.72 -1.58 -3.24
C VAL A 120 4.92 -0.65 -3.28
N ASP A 121 4.84 0.35 -4.14
CA ASP A 121 5.80 1.44 -4.26
C ASP A 121 5.03 2.77 -4.22
N GLY A 122 5.56 3.76 -3.56
CA GLY A 122 4.97 5.10 -3.47
C GLY A 122 6.02 6.20 -3.53
N ILE A 123 5.59 7.35 -4.03
CA ILE A 123 6.40 8.57 -4.10
C ILE A 123 5.58 9.72 -3.51
N ASP A 124 6.19 10.53 -2.66
CA ASP A 124 5.57 11.72 -2.11
C ASP A 124 5.64 12.91 -3.09
N SER A 125 4.99 14.01 -2.72
CA SER A 125 4.96 15.24 -3.54
C SER A 125 6.32 15.91 -3.75
N ASN A 126 7.36 15.49 -3.02
CA ASN A 126 8.73 15.95 -3.18
C ASN A 126 9.59 15.00 -4.04
N GLY A 127 9.01 13.95 -4.60
CA GLY A 127 9.73 12.95 -5.37
C GLY A 127 10.52 11.95 -4.53
N VAL A 128 10.24 11.85 -3.24
CA VAL A 128 10.90 10.95 -2.30
C VAL A 128 10.10 9.65 -2.16
N ALA A 129 10.78 8.52 -2.17
CA ALA A 129 10.16 7.22 -1.95
C ALA A 129 9.48 7.16 -0.57
N VAL A 130 8.29 6.56 -0.54
CA VAL A 130 7.47 6.37 0.66
C VAL A 130 7.59 4.94 1.12
N GLU A 131 7.88 4.74 2.40
CA GLU A 131 7.85 3.42 3.02
C GLU A 131 6.40 3.09 3.40
N ILE A 132 5.82 2.05 2.79
CA ILE A 132 4.41 1.69 2.95
C ILE A 132 4.28 0.37 3.70
N THR A 133 3.62 0.42 4.85
CA THR A 133 3.22 -0.78 5.58
C THR A 133 2.00 -1.39 4.92
N SER A 134 2.11 -2.64 4.50
CA SER A 134 1.04 -3.35 3.80
C SER A 134 0.00 -3.91 4.77
N GLY A 135 -1.28 -3.80 4.39
CA GLY A 135 -2.39 -4.48 5.04
C GLY A 135 -3.01 -5.53 4.10
N SER A 136 -4.08 -6.12 4.56
CA SER A 136 -4.89 -7.05 3.79
C SER A 136 -6.37 -6.86 4.10
N SER A 137 -7.24 -7.27 3.17
CA SER A 137 -8.68 -7.37 3.36
C SER A 137 -9.05 -8.80 3.72
N SER A 138 -9.98 -8.97 4.64
CA SER A 138 -10.65 -10.25 4.89
C SER A 138 -12.08 -10.17 4.35
N VAL A 139 -12.38 -10.97 3.33
CA VAL A 139 -13.70 -11.01 2.69
C VAL A 139 -14.44 -12.26 3.16
N SER A 140 -15.57 -12.08 3.84
CA SER A 140 -16.43 -13.18 4.29
C SER A 140 -17.55 -13.42 3.29
N ILE A 141 -17.63 -14.62 2.73
CA ILE A 141 -18.60 -15.02 1.71
C ILE A 141 -19.53 -16.07 2.30
N ALA A 142 -20.79 -15.69 2.47
CA ALA A 142 -21.84 -16.60 2.91
C ALA A 142 -22.38 -17.43 1.73
N GLU A 143 -23.12 -18.48 2.04
CA GLU A 143 -23.88 -19.23 1.05
C GLU A 143 -24.78 -18.29 0.23
N GLY A 144 -24.94 -18.56 -1.05
CA GLY A 144 -25.71 -17.73 -1.97
C GLY A 144 -26.06 -18.47 -3.24
N ASP A 145 -26.44 -17.74 -4.25
CA ASP A 145 -26.96 -18.27 -5.53
C ASP A 145 -25.88 -18.26 -6.62
N LYS A 146 -25.32 -19.44 -6.90
CA LYS A 146 -24.31 -19.62 -7.96
C LYS A 146 -24.86 -19.31 -9.37
N SER A 147 -26.18 -19.31 -9.57
CA SER A 147 -26.75 -18.97 -10.87
C SER A 147 -26.58 -17.50 -11.25
N LEU A 148 -26.28 -16.64 -10.27
CA LEU A 148 -25.98 -15.21 -10.48
C LEU A 148 -24.54 -14.97 -10.98
N ILE A 149 -23.68 -15.97 -10.94
CA ILE A 149 -22.31 -15.87 -11.45
C ILE A 149 -22.38 -15.85 -12.97
N GLN A 150 -22.03 -14.67 -13.54
CA GLN A 150 -21.91 -14.55 -14.98
C GLN A 150 -20.68 -15.32 -15.45
N GLU A 151 -20.87 -16.36 -16.26
CA GLU A 151 -19.76 -16.98 -16.97
C GLU A 151 -19.24 -15.95 -18.00
N GLU A 152 -17.93 -15.70 -17.98
CA GLU A 152 -17.32 -14.94 -19.07
C GLU A 152 -17.57 -15.71 -20.38
N ASP A 153 -18.33 -15.10 -21.27
CA ASP A 153 -18.48 -15.57 -22.64
C ASP A 153 -17.11 -15.48 -23.32
N THR A 154 -16.48 -16.62 -23.43
CA THR A 154 -15.22 -16.77 -24.20
C THR A 154 -15.51 -16.80 -25.68
#